data_750b0a2a62621c6f179274b4995ae74b
#
_entry.id   750b0a2a62621c6f179274b4995ae74b
#
_cell.length_a   1.000
_cell.length_b   1.000
_cell.length_c   1.000
_cell.angle_alpha   90.00
_cell.angle_beta   90.00
_cell.angle_gamma   90.00
#
_symmetry.space_group_name_H-M   'P 1'
#
loop_
_entity.id
_entity.type
_entity.pdbx_description
1 polymer ?
#
loop_
_entity_poly.entity_id
_entity_poly.type
_entity_poly.pdbx_seq_one_letter_code
_entity_poly.pdbx_strand_id
1 'polypeptide(L)'
;LYSLLEHDTAQSFTDEFAEVSIDASQVIWITTANDERSIPDPILNRMNVFQVEPPSPEAARQIARNLYQSIRSEHGWGEHFEPEPQSDLLDQLSEMPPREMRRGLMTGFGNAQLDKRDTIQVTDLPKAGLKKGQIGFLQ
;
A
#
# COMPACT_ATOMS: atom_id res chain seq x y z
N LEU A 1 -4.22 -5.73 -24.99
CA LEU A 1 -4.90 -6.03 -23.73
C LEU A 1 -6.29 -6.64 -23.95
N TYR A 2 -7.11 -6.12 -24.89
CA TYR A 2 -8.49 -6.62 -25.13
C TYR A 2 -8.54 -8.12 -25.42
N SER A 3 -7.65 -8.62 -26.28
CA SER A 3 -7.55 -10.02 -26.66
C SER A 3 -7.17 -10.95 -25.50
N LEU A 4 -6.56 -10.44 -24.45
CA LEU A 4 -6.19 -11.19 -23.24
C LEU A 4 -7.33 -11.32 -22.23
N LEU A 5 -8.34 -10.43 -22.31
CA LEU A 5 -9.45 -10.39 -21.36
C LEU A 5 -10.67 -11.20 -21.81
N GLU A 6 -10.64 -11.73 -23.00
CA GLU A 6 -11.71 -12.62 -23.53
C GLU A 6 -11.15 -14.03 -23.69
N HIS A 7 -11.85 -15.02 -23.14
CA HIS A 7 -11.41 -16.41 -23.13
C HIS A 7 -11.07 -16.93 -24.52
N ASP A 8 -11.93 -16.67 -25.51
CA ASP A 8 -11.78 -17.21 -26.87
C ASP A 8 -10.58 -16.60 -27.62
N THR A 9 -10.35 -15.30 -27.45
CA THR A 9 -9.21 -14.63 -28.08
C THR A 9 -7.90 -14.84 -27.32
N ALA A 10 -7.98 -15.09 -26.02
CA ALA A 10 -6.82 -15.39 -25.18
C ALA A 10 -6.17 -16.74 -25.49
N GLN A 11 -6.95 -17.73 -26.03
CA GLN A 11 -6.41 -19.03 -26.44
C GLN A 11 -5.36 -18.94 -27.55
N SER A 12 -5.43 -17.91 -28.38
CA SER A 12 -4.52 -17.70 -29.51
C SER A 12 -3.88 -16.32 -29.49
N PHE A 13 -3.54 -15.83 -28.29
CA PHE A 13 -2.87 -14.55 -28.14
C PHE A 13 -1.47 -14.63 -28.74
N THR A 14 -1.15 -13.70 -29.62
CA THR A 14 0.22 -13.56 -30.18
C THR A 14 0.90 -12.34 -29.57
N ASP A 15 2.03 -12.59 -28.93
CA ASP A 15 2.93 -11.50 -28.49
C ASP A 15 3.58 -10.88 -29.73
N GLU A 16 3.33 -9.60 -29.97
CA GLU A 16 3.80 -8.87 -31.16
C GLU A 16 5.31 -8.69 -31.21
N PHE A 17 5.96 -8.70 -30.02
CA PHE A 17 7.41 -8.53 -29.95
C PHE A 17 8.16 -9.85 -30.14
N ALA A 18 7.68 -10.90 -29.50
CA ALA A 18 8.31 -12.22 -29.56
C ALA A 18 7.82 -13.05 -30.74
N GLU A 19 6.74 -12.64 -31.43
CA GLU A 19 6.06 -13.37 -32.53
C GLU A 19 5.66 -14.81 -32.12
N VAL A 20 5.38 -15.01 -30.83
CA VAL A 20 5.01 -16.31 -30.27
C VAL A 20 3.53 -16.31 -29.92
N SER A 21 2.84 -17.38 -30.33
CA SER A 21 1.45 -17.63 -29.90
C SER A 21 1.43 -18.29 -28.53
N ILE A 22 0.66 -17.73 -27.61
CA ILE A 22 0.54 -18.16 -26.22
C ILE A 22 -0.93 -18.39 -25.91
N ASP A 23 -1.25 -19.54 -25.29
CA ASP A 23 -2.56 -19.73 -24.68
C ASP A 23 -2.62 -19.04 -23.30
N ALA A 24 -3.26 -17.88 -23.27
CA ALA A 24 -3.47 -17.10 -22.06
C ALA A 24 -4.88 -17.26 -21.46
N SER A 25 -5.68 -18.21 -21.96
CA SER A 25 -7.07 -18.41 -21.53
C SER A 25 -7.22 -18.83 -20.05
N GLN A 26 -6.17 -19.42 -19.48
CA GLN A 26 -6.14 -19.84 -18.07
C GLN A 26 -5.56 -18.80 -17.12
N VAL A 27 -5.18 -17.63 -17.64
CA VAL A 27 -4.60 -16.56 -16.80
C VAL A 27 -5.71 -15.78 -16.10
N ILE A 28 -5.59 -15.65 -14.78
CA ILE A 28 -6.47 -14.79 -13.98
C ILE A 28 -5.83 -13.39 -13.90
N TRP A 29 -6.53 -12.41 -14.47
CA TRP A 29 -6.10 -11.03 -14.47
C TRP A 29 -6.69 -10.26 -13.29
N ILE A 30 -5.84 -9.69 -12.45
CA ILE A 30 -6.24 -8.80 -11.35
C ILE A 30 -5.56 -7.45 -11.56
N THR A 31 -6.38 -6.41 -11.66
CA THR A 31 -5.89 -5.04 -11.84
C THR A 31 -6.42 -4.12 -10.74
N THR A 32 -5.69 -3.07 -10.44
CA THR A 32 -6.13 -2.04 -9.50
C THR A 32 -6.07 -0.67 -10.17
N ALA A 33 -7.05 0.18 -9.89
CA ALA A 33 -7.09 1.55 -10.37
C ALA A 33 -7.63 2.47 -9.28
N ASN A 34 -7.21 3.72 -9.29
CA ASN A 34 -7.73 4.73 -8.36
C ASN A 34 -9.04 5.37 -8.84
N ASP A 35 -9.32 5.31 -10.14
CA ASP A 35 -10.51 5.89 -10.75
C ASP A 35 -10.93 5.05 -11.95
N GLU A 36 -12.09 4.38 -11.85
CA GLU A 36 -12.65 3.56 -12.92
C GLU A 36 -13.00 4.37 -14.17
N ARG A 37 -13.33 5.65 -14.02
CA ARG A 37 -13.67 6.55 -15.12
C ARG A 37 -12.51 6.78 -16.09
N SER A 38 -11.29 6.49 -15.66
CA SER A 38 -10.11 6.55 -16.53
C SER A 38 -9.91 5.29 -17.39
N ILE A 39 -10.70 4.24 -17.13
CA ILE A 39 -10.61 2.96 -17.84
C ILE A 39 -11.65 2.92 -18.95
N PRO A 40 -11.26 2.61 -20.20
CA PRO A 40 -12.20 2.52 -21.30
C PRO A 40 -13.30 1.47 -21.06
N ASP A 41 -14.55 1.81 -21.41
CA ASP A 41 -15.72 0.92 -21.27
C ASP A 41 -15.51 -0.50 -21.82
N PRO A 42 -14.83 -0.70 -22.98
CA PRO A 42 -14.60 -2.04 -23.48
C PRO A 42 -13.74 -2.92 -22.58
N ILE A 43 -12.91 -2.34 -21.71
CA ILE A 43 -12.12 -3.06 -20.70
C ILE A 43 -13.00 -3.36 -19.50
N LEU A 44 -13.73 -2.35 -18.99
CA LEU A 44 -14.64 -2.53 -17.85
C LEU A 44 -15.69 -3.61 -18.10
N ASN A 45 -16.25 -3.66 -19.32
CA ASN A 45 -17.25 -4.66 -19.69
C ASN A 45 -16.74 -6.11 -19.70
N ARG A 46 -15.41 -6.31 -19.64
CA ARG A 46 -14.75 -7.63 -19.59
C ARG A 46 -14.22 -7.98 -18.21
N MET A 47 -14.48 -7.15 -17.22
CA MET A 47 -14.00 -7.30 -15.86
C MET A 47 -15.13 -7.27 -14.85
N ASN A 48 -14.94 -7.97 -13.74
CA ASN A 48 -15.75 -7.77 -12.55
C ASN A 48 -15.10 -6.64 -11.74
N VAL A 49 -15.81 -5.50 -11.64
CA VAL A 49 -15.34 -4.34 -10.91
C VAL A 49 -15.79 -4.43 -9.45
N PHE A 50 -14.85 -4.32 -8.54
CA PHE A 50 -15.07 -4.29 -7.11
C PHE A 50 -14.58 -2.95 -6.56
N GLN A 51 -15.44 -2.22 -5.89
CA GLN A 51 -15.03 -1.01 -5.17
C GLN A 51 -14.48 -1.39 -3.80
N VAL A 52 -13.27 -0.91 -3.51
CA VAL A 52 -12.63 -1.10 -2.20
C VAL A 52 -12.77 0.22 -1.43
N GLU A 53 -13.69 0.23 -0.49
CA GLU A 53 -13.92 1.38 0.40
C GLU A 53 -12.72 1.62 1.31
N PRO A 54 -12.45 2.88 1.70
CA PRO A 54 -11.51 3.18 2.77
C PRO A 54 -11.87 2.41 4.04
N PRO A 55 -10.89 1.98 4.84
CA PRO A 55 -11.17 1.27 6.08
C PRO A 55 -11.95 2.16 7.06
N SER A 56 -12.85 1.55 7.84
CA SER A 56 -13.46 2.24 8.99
C SER A 56 -12.39 2.67 10.00
N PRO A 57 -12.66 3.63 10.90
CA PRO A 57 -11.70 4.04 11.92
C PRO A 57 -11.16 2.86 12.75
N GLU A 58 -12.03 1.90 13.11
CA GLU A 58 -11.66 0.70 13.84
C GLU A 58 -10.78 -0.22 13.01
N ALA A 59 -11.11 -0.41 11.73
CA ALA A 59 -10.30 -1.19 10.80
C ALA A 59 -8.94 -0.52 10.54
N ALA A 60 -8.90 0.81 10.38
CA ALA A 60 -7.66 1.57 10.22
C ALA A 60 -6.76 1.42 11.45
N ARG A 61 -7.33 1.46 12.65
CA ARG A 61 -6.62 1.25 13.90
C ARG A 61 -6.06 -0.19 14.02
N GLN A 62 -6.81 -1.19 13.57
CA GLN A 62 -6.32 -2.56 13.52
C GLN A 62 -5.21 -2.74 12.48
N ILE A 63 -5.31 -2.09 11.32
CA ILE A 63 -4.25 -2.06 10.32
C ILE A 63 -2.97 -1.46 10.90
N ALA A 64 -3.07 -0.33 11.62
CA ALA A 64 -1.92 0.31 12.27
C ALA A 64 -1.24 -0.62 13.28
N ARG A 65 -2.03 -1.34 14.11
CA ARG A 65 -1.52 -2.32 15.07
C ARG A 65 -0.80 -3.47 14.37
N ASN A 66 -1.41 -4.05 13.33
CA ASN A 66 -0.82 -5.15 12.57
C ASN A 66 0.49 -4.72 11.89
N LEU A 67 0.54 -3.50 11.35
CA LEU A 67 1.75 -2.95 10.76
C LEU A 67 2.86 -2.75 11.79
N TYR A 68 2.54 -2.25 12.98
CA TYR A 68 3.49 -2.10 14.08
C TYR A 68 4.10 -3.46 14.45
N GLN A 69 3.26 -4.48 14.67
CA GLN A 69 3.70 -5.82 15.03
C GLN A 69 4.51 -6.49 13.92
N SER A 70 4.12 -6.31 12.66
CA SER A 70 4.86 -6.82 11.50
C SER A 70 6.26 -6.21 11.42
N ILE A 71 6.37 -4.88 11.49
CA ILE A 71 7.66 -4.19 11.46
C ILE A 71 8.54 -4.63 12.65
N ARG A 72 7.95 -4.72 13.83
CA ARG A 72 8.65 -5.16 15.03
C ARG A 72 9.23 -6.58 14.87
N SER A 73 8.47 -7.50 14.27
CA SER A 73 8.90 -8.90 14.08
C SER A 73 9.87 -9.08 12.91
N GLU A 74 9.82 -8.21 11.90
CA GLU A 74 10.70 -8.25 10.72
C GLU A 74 12.16 -7.84 11.03
N HIS A 75 12.39 -7.16 12.15
CA HIS A 75 13.67 -6.54 12.46
C HIS A 75 14.19 -6.98 13.84
N GLY A 76 15.46 -7.37 13.93
CA GLY A 76 16.07 -7.80 15.20
C GLY A 76 16.09 -6.74 16.31
N TRP A 77 16.07 -5.45 15.95
CA TRP A 77 15.93 -4.36 16.91
C TRP A 77 14.51 -4.22 17.47
N GLY A 78 13.52 -4.82 16.82
CA GLY A 78 12.13 -4.74 17.23
C GLY A 78 11.83 -5.38 18.59
N GLU A 79 12.62 -6.35 19.02
CA GLU A 79 12.47 -6.99 20.33
C GLU A 79 12.69 -6.02 21.51
N HIS A 80 13.38 -4.89 21.28
CA HIS A 80 13.61 -3.86 22.28
C HIS A 80 12.37 -2.96 22.51
N PHE A 81 11.39 -3.03 21.61
CA PHE A 81 10.19 -2.22 21.70
C PHE A 81 9.05 -2.99 22.37
N GLU A 82 8.17 -2.25 23.04
CA GLU A 82 6.97 -2.80 23.65
C GLU A 82 6.13 -3.59 22.61
N PRO A 83 5.53 -4.75 22.99
CA PRO A 83 4.77 -5.57 22.06
C PRO A 83 3.51 -4.90 21.53
N GLU A 84 2.92 -3.99 22.29
CA GLU A 84 1.72 -3.25 21.92
C GLU A 84 2.02 -1.75 21.81
N PRO A 85 1.58 -1.12 20.70
CA PRO A 85 1.70 0.33 20.56
C PRO A 85 0.71 1.06 21.47
N GLN A 86 1.08 2.26 21.89
CA GLN A 86 0.22 3.11 22.71
C GLN A 86 -1.06 3.53 21.96
N SER A 87 -2.12 3.79 22.70
CA SER A 87 -3.44 4.10 22.14
C SER A 87 -3.45 5.36 21.30
N ASP A 88 -2.80 6.41 21.78
CA ASP A 88 -2.66 7.70 21.09
C ASP A 88 -1.87 7.59 19.78
N LEU A 89 -0.85 6.74 19.75
CA LEU A 89 -0.12 6.44 18.53
C LEU A 89 -1.03 5.75 17.49
N LEU A 90 -1.85 4.78 17.93
CA LEU A 90 -2.81 4.10 17.05
C LEU A 90 -3.87 5.06 16.51
N ASP A 91 -4.36 5.98 17.35
CA ASP A 91 -5.33 6.99 16.96
C ASP A 91 -4.74 7.89 15.86
N GLN A 92 -3.53 8.41 16.06
CA GLN A 92 -2.87 9.24 15.08
C GLN A 92 -2.57 8.52 13.76
N LEU A 93 -2.15 7.24 13.84
CA LEU A 93 -1.90 6.43 12.65
C LEU A 93 -3.20 6.13 11.89
N SER A 94 -4.31 5.91 12.59
CA SER A 94 -5.59 5.57 11.95
C SER A 94 -6.15 6.69 11.05
N GLU A 95 -5.68 7.92 11.23
CA GLU A 95 -6.01 9.06 10.37
C GLU A 95 -5.21 9.06 9.05
N MET A 96 -4.21 8.20 8.92
CA MET A 96 -3.32 8.14 7.75
C MET A 96 -3.72 7.00 6.81
N PRO A 97 -3.48 7.14 5.50
CA PRO A 97 -3.55 6.01 4.58
C PRO A 97 -2.57 4.90 4.98
N PRO A 98 -2.88 3.59 4.78
CA PRO A 98 -2.02 2.47 5.19
C PRO A 98 -0.57 2.57 4.70
N ARG A 99 -0.35 3.13 3.50
CA ARG A 99 0.99 3.36 2.96
C ARG A 99 1.80 4.37 3.79
N GLU A 100 1.13 5.41 4.26
CA GLU A 100 1.75 6.44 5.11
C GLU A 100 1.94 5.95 6.54
N MET A 101 1.02 5.11 7.05
CA MET A 101 1.17 4.44 8.36
C MET A 101 2.50 3.68 8.45
N ARG A 102 2.80 2.81 7.46
CA ARG A 102 4.05 2.04 7.44
C ARG A 102 5.27 2.95 7.45
N ARG A 103 5.25 3.99 6.62
CA ARG A 103 6.35 4.98 6.57
C ARG A 103 6.49 5.75 7.87
N GLY A 104 5.35 6.14 8.46
CA GLY A 104 5.31 6.83 9.75
C GLY A 104 5.91 5.98 10.86
N LEU A 105 5.50 4.71 10.96
CA LEU A 105 6.03 3.76 11.92
C LEU A 105 7.52 3.53 11.77
N MET A 106 8.04 3.33 10.55
CA MET A 106 9.47 3.17 10.33
C MET A 106 10.28 4.38 10.81
N THR A 107 9.76 5.61 10.57
CA THR A 107 10.36 6.83 11.10
C THR A 107 10.27 6.88 12.62
N GLY A 108 9.09 6.53 13.18
CA GLY A 108 8.87 6.52 14.62
C GLY A 108 9.78 5.56 15.37
N PHE A 109 9.95 4.34 14.86
CA PHE A 109 10.91 3.37 15.42
C PHE A 109 12.34 3.94 15.41
N GLY A 110 12.76 4.54 14.29
CA GLY A 110 14.08 5.14 14.18
C GLY A 110 14.32 6.26 15.18
N ASN A 111 13.34 7.18 15.33
CA ASN A 111 13.44 8.31 16.27
C ASN A 111 13.46 7.84 17.73
N ALA A 112 12.56 6.90 18.09
CA ALA A 112 12.52 6.33 19.43
C ALA A 112 13.83 5.59 19.78
N GLN A 113 14.43 4.89 18.81
CA GLN A 113 15.72 4.22 19.01
C GLN A 113 16.86 5.20 19.21
N LEU A 114 16.90 6.32 18.48
CA LEU A 114 17.89 7.39 18.69
C LEU A 114 17.81 7.97 20.10
N ASP A 115 16.58 8.12 20.62
CA ASP A 115 16.31 8.59 21.99
C ASP A 115 16.42 7.49 23.06
N LYS A 116 16.80 6.26 22.67
CA LYS A 116 16.92 5.08 23.54
C LYS A 116 15.62 4.74 24.28
N ARG A 117 14.48 4.91 23.62
CA ARG A 117 13.15 4.54 24.14
C ARG A 117 12.70 3.21 23.55
N ASP A 118 11.94 2.49 24.33
CA ASP A 118 11.28 1.23 23.97
C ASP A 118 9.83 1.42 23.46
N THR A 119 9.39 2.68 23.41
CA THR A 119 8.06 3.08 22.98
C THR A 119 8.13 4.19 21.94
N ILE A 120 7.27 4.11 20.93
CA ILE A 120 7.09 5.18 19.94
C ILE A 120 6.06 6.17 20.48
N GLN A 121 6.38 7.45 20.44
CA GLN A 121 5.47 8.54 20.75
C GLN A 121 4.89 9.17 19.48
N VAL A 122 3.75 9.85 19.59
CA VAL A 122 3.14 10.58 18.46
C VAL A 122 4.09 11.61 17.85
N THR A 123 4.95 12.20 18.68
CA THR A 123 5.97 13.18 18.28
C THR A 123 7.07 12.59 17.39
N ASP A 124 7.24 11.26 17.39
CA ASP A 124 8.22 10.56 16.57
C ASP A 124 7.74 10.36 15.13
N LEU A 125 6.44 10.50 14.92
CA LEU A 125 5.87 10.40 13.59
C LEU A 125 6.23 11.63 12.75
N PRO A 126 6.40 11.47 11.43
CA PRO A 126 6.58 12.62 10.54
C PRO A 126 5.35 13.53 10.63
N LYS A 127 5.56 14.84 10.79
CA LYS A 127 4.46 15.81 10.82
C LYS A 127 3.64 15.67 9.53
N ALA A 128 2.34 15.42 9.68
CA ALA A 128 1.42 15.41 8.55
C ALA A 128 1.49 16.77 7.83
N GLY A 129 1.88 16.78 6.55
CA GLY A 129 1.81 18.02 5.76
C GLY A 129 3.09 18.59 5.19
N LEU A 130 4.24 17.93 5.28
CA LEU A 130 5.32 18.26 4.36
C LEU A 130 5.01 17.68 2.99
N LYS A 131 4.15 18.37 2.21
CA LYS A 131 4.14 18.24 0.74
C LYS A 131 5.61 18.29 0.32
N LYS A 132 6.05 17.32 -0.52
CA LYS A 132 7.36 17.38 -1.16
C LYS A 132 7.56 18.81 -1.66
N GLY A 133 8.36 19.59 -0.92
CA GLY A 133 8.78 20.89 -1.35
C GLY A 133 9.50 20.70 -2.69
N GLN A 134 9.14 21.51 -3.66
CA GLN A 134 9.88 21.70 -4.87
C GLN A 134 11.36 21.85 -4.48
N ILE A 135 12.16 20.86 -4.83
CA ILE A 135 13.59 21.05 -4.92
C ILE A 135 13.77 21.97 -6.12
N GLY A 136 13.80 23.26 -5.88
CA GLY A 136 14.22 24.23 -6.87
C GLY A 136 15.69 23.96 -7.17
N PHE A 137 15.97 23.46 -8.36
CA PHE A 137 17.29 23.57 -8.92
C PHE A 137 17.55 25.05 -9.16
N LEU A 138 18.38 25.65 -8.33
CA LEU A 138 19.04 26.93 -8.63
C LEU A 138 20.02 26.67 -9.77
N GLN A 139 19.83 27.40 -10.85
CA GLN A 139 20.79 27.57 -11.94
C GLN A 139 22.05 28.25 -11.40
#